data_d00ff07229a81efd1df9c45a348a53e3
#
_entry.id   d00ff07229a81efd1df9c45a348a53e3
#
_cell.length_a   1.000
_cell.length_b   1.000
_cell.length_c   1.000
_cell.angle_alpha   90.00
_cell.angle_beta   90.00
_cell.angle_gamma   90.00
#
_symmetry.space_group_name_H-M   'P 1'
#
loop_
_entity.id
_entity.type
_entity.pdbx_description
1 polymer ?
#
loop_
_entity_poly.entity_id
_entity_poly.type
_entity_poly.pdbx_seq_one_letter_code
_entity_poly.pdbx_strand_id
1 'polypeptide(L)'
;VVLGRTLAVSLLGLAGHVIEVEAHLAASLPAFSLVGLPDASLAEARDRVRAAVTSSGLPWPNRRITVNLSPASLPKSGSGFDLAIAVATLAGAGLIDPAAARGVVHLGELGLDGRLRPVRGVLPAVAAAVAAGHRRVVVPAANAPEASLVPGAVVVGAHSLAQVAHAYGADIDAPDVVPVPSDHLDVARAAPDADLVDVLGQDEARMALEVAAAGGHHLLMVGPPGSGKTMLAARLPGLLPDLTEAEAVEVTAVHSIAGTFDPVGGLLRRPPFEDPHHTATPASIVGGGSGVPRPGAASRAHRGVLFMDEAPEFSTAVLQTLRQPLEHGELVIHRASGVARFPARFQLVLAANPCPCGRGVGKGLECTCRSEQRRRYFSKLSGPLLDRVDLQVDVLPVSRAALDPGSVAESSGIVAARVAAARAVQAERLAGTPWRTNAEVPGAWMRERLGPDRRLVSDLDRALDRGLLSLRGVDRVLRVAWTLADLAGRQGPRRDDIGQALLLRTRGQGLA
;
A
#
# COMPACT_ATOMS: atom_id res chain seq x y z
N VAL A 1 -11.11 9.59 45.88
CA VAL A 1 -10.12 9.29 44.83
C VAL A 1 -10.83 9.41 43.50
N VAL A 2 -10.54 10.46 42.74
CA VAL A 2 -11.11 10.63 41.40
C VAL A 2 -10.18 9.91 40.42
N LEU A 3 -10.72 8.95 39.68
CA LEU A 3 -10.02 8.25 38.60
C LEU A 3 -10.39 8.95 37.28
N GLY A 4 -9.39 9.55 36.62
CA GLY A 4 -9.60 10.09 35.28
C GLY A 4 -9.52 9.00 34.25
N ARG A 5 -10.46 8.97 33.29
CA ARG A 5 -10.56 7.96 32.23
C ARG A 5 -10.82 8.60 30.89
N THR A 6 -10.14 8.07 29.88
CA THR A 6 -10.39 8.40 28.48
C THR A 6 -9.95 7.23 27.60
N LEU A 7 -10.04 7.37 26.27
CA LEU A 7 -9.68 6.34 25.32
C LEU A 7 -8.59 6.85 24.36
N ALA A 8 -7.77 5.92 23.87
CA ALA A 8 -6.82 6.10 22.76
C ALA A 8 -6.88 4.89 21.84
N VAL A 9 -6.10 4.87 20.76
CA VAL A 9 -5.97 3.71 19.88
C VAL A 9 -4.50 3.39 19.66
N SER A 10 -4.15 2.09 19.78
CA SER A 10 -2.86 1.55 19.37
C SER A 10 -2.99 0.85 18.03
N LEU A 11 -2.04 1.08 17.12
CA LEU A 11 -1.98 0.43 15.82
C LEU A 11 -0.92 -0.67 15.80
N LEU A 12 -1.29 -1.85 15.31
CA LEU A 12 -0.39 -2.95 14.98
C LEU A 12 -0.56 -3.29 13.48
N GLY A 13 0.30 -2.75 12.64
CA GLY A 13 0.03 -2.71 11.20
C GLY A 13 -1.19 -1.83 10.93
N LEU A 14 -2.17 -2.34 10.19
CA LEU A 14 -3.46 -1.66 9.97
C LEU A 14 -4.48 -1.91 11.09
N ALA A 15 -4.26 -2.90 11.94
CA ALA A 15 -5.22 -3.24 13.00
C ALA A 15 -5.14 -2.23 14.15
N GLY A 16 -6.25 -1.52 14.38
CA GLY A 16 -6.38 -0.60 15.51
C GLY A 16 -7.06 -1.28 16.71
N HIS A 17 -6.54 -1.00 17.88
CA HIS A 17 -7.06 -1.50 19.17
C HIS A 17 -7.36 -0.34 20.09
N VAL A 18 -8.58 -0.24 20.58
CA VAL A 18 -8.97 0.76 21.57
C VAL A 18 -8.27 0.47 22.90
N ILE A 19 -7.63 1.47 23.45
CA ILE A 19 -6.88 1.44 24.69
C ILE A 19 -7.58 2.35 25.71
N GLU A 20 -7.96 1.80 26.85
CA GLU A 20 -8.41 2.62 27.99
C GLU A 20 -7.21 3.24 28.69
N VAL A 21 -7.26 4.55 28.87
CA VAL A 21 -6.24 5.36 29.54
C VAL A 21 -6.81 5.83 30.87
N GLU A 22 -6.29 5.31 31.98
CA GLU A 22 -6.73 5.62 33.34
C GLU A 22 -5.63 6.33 34.12
N ALA A 23 -5.92 7.45 34.72
CA ALA A 23 -5.00 8.17 35.60
C ALA A 23 -5.49 8.14 37.05
N HIS A 24 -4.72 7.56 37.93
CA HIS A 24 -4.95 7.53 39.37
C HIS A 24 -4.00 8.48 40.09
N LEU A 25 -4.57 9.41 40.89
CA LEU A 25 -3.82 10.37 41.63
C LEU A 25 -3.91 10.10 43.15
N ALA A 26 -2.79 9.71 43.77
CA ALA A 26 -2.67 9.41 45.20
C ALA A 26 -2.03 10.57 45.97
N ALA A 27 -2.50 10.79 47.18
CA ALA A 27 -1.92 11.78 48.11
C ALA A 27 -0.62 11.26 48.74
N SER A 28 0.45 11.19 47.94
CA SER A 28 1.79 10.74 48.34
C SER A 28 2.85 11.58 47.63
N LEU A 29 4.14 11.32 47.91
CA LEU A 29 5.25 12.04 47.27
C LEU A 29 5.07 12.07 45.75
N PRO A 30 5.32 13.24 45.13
CA PRO A 30 5.16 13.41 43.68
C PRO A 30 5.99 12.40 42.89
N ALA A 31 5.33 11.65 42.07
CA ALA A 31 5.93 10.70 41.12
C ALA A 31 5.02 10.54 39.93
N PHE A 32 5.57 10.16 38.78
CA PHE A 32 4.79 9.75 37.59
C PHE A 32 5.23 8.37 37.15
N SER A 33 4.29 7.46 37.00
CA SER A 33 4.53 6.13 36.49
C SER A 33 3.52 5.78 35.39
N LEU A 34 4.02 5.15 34.32
CA LEU A 34 3.23 4.66 33.20
C LEU A 34 3.30 3.13 33.18
N VAL A 35 2.14 2.46 33.14
CA VAL A 35 1.98 1.00 33.19
C VAL A 35 1.21 0.53 31.97
N GLY A 36 1.42 -0.71 31.51
CA GLY A 36 0.70 -1.31 30.41
C GLY A 36 1.53 -1.49 29.13
N LEU A 37 2.80 -1.91 29.26
CA LEU A 37 3.75 -2.15 28.16
C LEU A 37 3.99 -0.93 27.24
N PRO A 38 4.39 0.23 27.80
CA PRO A 38 4.82 1.36 26.98
C PRO A 38 6.19 1.07 26.34
N ASP A 39 6.39 1.55 25.09
CA ASP A 39 7.73 1.59 24.49
C ASP A 39 8.58 2.75 25.01
N ALA A 40 9.84 2.84 24.55
CA ALA A 40 10.74 3.91 24.97
C ALA A 40 10.21 5.32 24.61
N SER A 41 9.58 5.47 23.44
CA SER A 41 9.01 6.74 23.00
C SER A 41 7.84 7.19 23.88
N LEU A 42 7.02 6.24 24.32
CA LEU A 42 5.91 6.49 25.21
C LEU A 42 6.37 6.72 26.67
N ALA A 43 7.51 6.14 27.07
CA ALA A 43 8.11 6.43 28.38
C ALA A 43 8.51 7.91 28.54
N GLU A 44 8.85 8.60 27.45
CA GLU A 44 9.15 10.04 27.42
C GLU A 44 7.90 10.93 27.50
N ALA A 45 6.70 10.35 27.33
CA ALA A 45 5.43 11.09 27.37
C ALA A 45 5.25 11.89 28.66
N ARG A 46 5.81 11.40 29.79
CA ARG A 46 5.76 12.12 31.07
C ARG A 46 6.23 13.56 30.95
N ASP A 47 7.40 13.76 30.37
CA ASP A 47 8.05 15.07 30.35
C ASP A 47 7.36 15.98 29.31
N ARG A 48 6.90 15.40 28.16
CA ARG A 48 6.10 16.14 27.17
C ARG A 48 4.75 16.58 27.74
N VAL A 49 4.01 15.66 28.36
CA VAL A 49 2.68 15.92 28.93
C VAL A 49 2.79 16.96 30.06
N ARG A 50 3.79 16.80 30.95
CA ARG A 50 4.01 17.79 32.06
C ARG A 50 4.28 19.16 31.51
N ALA A 51 5.20 19.30 30.56
CA ALA A 51 5.53 20.58 29.96
C ALA A 51 4.30 21.18 29.25
N ALA A 52 3.58 20.37 28.47
CA ALA A 52 2.38 20.82 27.75
C ALA A 52 1.28 21.31 28.69
N VAL A 53 1.01 20.63 29.81
CA VAL A 53 0.02 21.03 30.82
C VAL A 53 0.43 22.38 31.43
N THR A 54 1.70 22.52 31.82
CA THR A 54 2.20 23.77 32.42
C THR A 54 2.16 24.94 31.42
N SER A 55 2.58 24.71 30.18
CA SER A 55 2.55 25.70 29.09
C SER A 55 1.13 26.11 28.67
N SER A 56 0.14 25.23 28.91
CA SER A 56 -1.28 25.52 28.71
C SER A 56 -1.94 26.30 29.84
N GLY A 57 -1.18 26.79 30.82
CA GLY A 57 -1.71 27.56 31.96
C GLY A 57 -2.38 26.70 33.04
N LEU A 58 -2.26 25.36 32.96
CA LEU A 58 -2.84 24.44 33.93
C LEU A 58 -1.80 24.02 35.00
N PRO A 59 -2.19 23.92 36.30
CA PRO A 59 -1.29 23.45 37.32
C PRO A 59 -0.99 21.96 37.16
N TRP A 60 0.29 21.58 37.18
CA TRP A 60 0.67 20.17 37.25
C TRP A 60 0.37 19.60 38.66
N PRO A 61 -0.39 18.46 38.76
CA PRO A 61 -0.74 17.93 40.07
C PRO A 61 0.49 17.50 40.87
N ASN A 62 0.69 18.08 42.06
CA ASN A 62 1.79 17.77 42.95
C ASN A 62 1.47 16.50 43.80
N ARG A 63 1.18 15.40 43.13
CA ARG A 63 0.76 14.10 43.69
C ARG A 63 1.46 12.96 42.96
N ARG A 64 1.32 11.74 43.47
CA ARG A 64 1.73 10.53 42.72
C ARG A 64 0.69 10.23 41.65
N ILE A 65 1.09 10.27 40.39
CA ILE A 65 0.27 10.00 39.24
C ILE A 65 0.67 8.62 38.69
N THR A 66 -0.28 7.69 38.61
CA THR A 66 -0.10 6.42 37.91
C THR A 66 -1.06 6.35 36.73
N VAL A 67 -0.51 6.30 35.53
CA VAL A 67 -1.30 6.13 34.29
C VAL A 67 -1.22 4.70 33.85
N ASN A 68 -2.39 4.06 33.71
CA ASN A 68 -2.53 2.68 33.24
C ASN A 68 -3.09 2.68 31.81
N LEU A 69 -2.46 1.92 30.92
CA LEU A 69 -2.88 1.72 29.54
C LEU A 69 -3.39 0.29 29.36
N SER A 70 -4.69 0.10 29.34
CA SER A 70 -5.34 -1.23 29.32
C SER A 70 -5.88 -1.59 27.92
N PRO A 71 -5.75 -2.86 27.47
CA PRO A 71 -5.19 -4.01 28.15
C PRO A 71 -3.64 -4.06 28.10
N ALA A 72 -3.01 -4.56 29.16
CA ALA A 72 -1.55 -4.64 29.24
C ALA A 72 -0.90 -5.63 28.24
N SER A 73 -1.67 -6.55 27.66
CA SER A 73 -1.20 -7.54 26.68
C SER A 73 -0.87 -6.96 25.31
N LEU A 74 -1.37 -5.75 24.99
CA LEU A 74 -1.11 -5.10 23.71
C LEU A 74 0.07 -4.13 23.85
N PRO A 75 1.04 -4.12 22.94
CA PRO A 75 2.10 -3.12 22.93
C PRO A 75 1.52 -1.75 22.58
N LYS A 76 1.99 -0.71 23.28
CA LYS A 76 1.65 0.68 23.02
C LYS A 76 2.92 1.40 22.63
N SER A 77 2.89 2.05 21.50
CA SER A 77 4.05 2.68 20.93
C SER A 77 3.72 4.02 20.29
N GLY A 78 4.69 4.93 20.37
CA GLY A 78 4.60 6.24 19.75
C GLY A 78 4.00 7.33 20.65
N SER A 79 4.13 8.57 20.19
CA SER A 79 3.71 9.78 20.91
C SER A 79 2.21 10.11 20.77
N GLY A 80 1.47 9.35 19.97
CA GLY A 80 0.02 9.56 19.73
C GLY A 80 -0.87 9.42 20.96
N PHE A 81 -0.33 8.91 22.09
CA PHE A 81 -1.04 8.79 23.37
C PHE A 81 -0.94 10.02 24.25
N ASP A 82 -0.06 10.98 23.94
CA ASP A 82 0.23 12.12 24.81
C ASP A 82 -1.03 12.90 25.20
N LEU A 83 -1.91 13.18 24.21
CA LEU A 83 -3.17 13.88 24.47
C LEU A 83 -4.07 13.10 25.43
N ALA A 84 -4.23 11.79 25.23
CA ALA A 84 -5.06 10.94 26.08
C ALA A 84 -4.50 10.87 27.52
N ILE A 85 -3.19 10.77 27.67
CA ILE A 85 -2.51 10.77 28.99
C ILE A 85 -2.74 12.11 29.70
N ALA A 86 -2.62 13.24 28.97
CA ALA A 86 -2.88 14.57 29.52
C ALA A 86 -4.34 14.70 29.98
N VAL A 87 -5.30 14.35 29.13
CA VAL A 87 -6.74 14.43 29.43
C VAL A 87 -7.10 13.55 30.63
N ALA A 88 -6.63 12.29 30.67
CA ALA A 88 -6.87 11.40 31.81
C ALA A 88 -6.28 11.99 33.10
N THR A 89 -5.06 12.57 33.06
CA THR A 89 -4.42 13.19 34.20
C THR A 89 -5.18 14.41 34.71
N LEU A 90 -5.62 15.30 33.81
CA LEU A 90 -6.38 16.51 34.15
C LEU A 90 -7.78 16.12 34.72
N ALA A 91 -8.44 15.13 34.15
CA ALA A 91 -9.73 14.62 34.65
C ALA A 91 -9.57 14.01 36.06
N GLY A 92 -8.51 13.22 36.30
CA GLY A 92 -8.19 12.65 37.60
C GLY A 92 -7.80 13.71 38.66
N ALA A 93 -7.26 14.85 38.22
CA ALA A 93 -6.96 16.00 39.08
C ALA A 93 -8.17 16.88 39.39
N GLY A 94 -9.30 16.69 38.68
CA GLY A 94 -10.48 17.55 38.79
C GLY A 94 -10.30 18.92 38.12
N LEU A 95 -9.37 19.03 37.20
CA LEU A 95 -9.09 20.27 36.45
C LEU A 95 -9.95 20.40 35.18
N ILE A 96 -10.57 19.32 34.76
CA ILE A 96 -11.57 19.26 33.69
C ILE A 96 -12.72 18.34 34.12
N ASP A 97 -13.87 18.44 33.47
CA ASP A 97 -15.00 17.55 33.71
C ASP A 97 -14.69 16.11 33.28
N PRO A 98 -14.61 15.13 34.20
CA PRO A 98 -14.35 13.74 33.84
C PRO A 98 -15.44 13.12 32.97
N ALA A 99 -16.69 13.61 33.03
CA ALA A 99 -17.78 13.11 32.22
C ALA A 99 -17.64 13.53 30.75
N ALA A 100 -17.09 14.71 30.48
CA ALA A 100 -16.85 15.19 29.13
C ALA A 100 -15.78 14.37 28.38
N ALA A 101 -14.77 13.84 29.09
CA ALA A 101 -13.70 13.01 28.51
C ALA A 101 -14.07 11.52 28.35
N ARG A 102 -15.11 11.07 29.10
CA ARG A 102 -15.50 9.65 29.12
C ARG A 102 -16.01 9.16 27.76
N GLY A 103 -15.46 8.06 27.25
CA GLY A 103 -15.88 7.44 25.99
C GLY A 103 -15.47 8.21 24.75
N VAL A 104 -14.67 9.27 24.89
CA VAL A 104 -14.06 10.03 23.79
C VAL A 104 -12.67 9.47 23.52
N VAL A 105 -12.32 9.27 22.25
CA VAL A 105 -11.00 8.84 21.83
C VAL A 105 -10.14 10.08 21.58
N HIS A 106 -8.96 10.13 22.20
CA HIS A 106 -8.00 11.20 22.06
C HIS A 106 -6.74 10.69 21.37
N LEU A 107 -6.40 11.28 20.25
CA LEU A 107 -5.20 10.99 19.47
C LEU A 107 -4.41 12.30 19.28
N GLY A 108 -3.13 12.28 19.54
CA GLY A 108 -2.28 13.45 19.28
C GLY A 108 -1.00 13.44 20.08
N GLU A 109 0.06 13.92 19.46
CA GLU A 109 1.33 14.19 20.10
C GLU A 109 1.30 15.62 20.71
N LEU A 110 1.86 15.78 21.90
CA LEU A 110 1.98 17.10 22.56
C LEU A 110 3.38 17.68 22.37
N GLY A 111 3.44 18.90 21.85
CA GLY A 111 4.63 19.73 21.95
C GLY A 111 4.83 20.25 23.37
N LEU A 112 6.06 20.57 23.74
CA LEU A 112 6.38 21.17 25.07
C LEU A 112 5.67 22.48 25.31
N ASP A 113 5.26 23.17 24.24
CA ASP A 113 4.50 24.43 24.23
C ASP A 113 2.97 24.23 24.33
N GLY A 114 2.50 22.99 24.50
CA GLY A 114 1.10 22.64 24.60
C GLY A 114 0.36 22.52 23.28
N ARG A 115 1.01 22.77 22.12
CA ARG A 115 0.40 22.58 20.81
C ARG A 115 0.26 21.10 20.47
N LEU A 116 -0.82 20.77 19.76
CA LEU A 116 -1.05 19.44 19.22
C LEU A 116 -0.33 19.28 17.88
N ARG A 117 0.51 18.28 17.81
CA ARG A 117 1.23 17.89 16.60
C ARG A 117 0.51 16.78 15.87
N PRO A 118 0.50 16.79 14.53
CA PRO A 118 -0.12 15.74 13.74
C PRO A 118 0.53 14.39 14.00
N VAL A 119 -0.29 13.33 13.95
CA VAL A 119 0.15 11.94 14.09
C VAL A 119 -0.22 11.14 12.84
N ARG A 120 0.50 10.05 12.60
CA ARG A 120 0.25 9.17 11.44
C ARG A 120 -0.74 8.07 11.80
N GLY A 121 -1.45 7.56 10.78
CA GLY A 121 -2.38 6.46 10.96
C GLY A 121 -3.68 6.88 11.63
N VAL A 122 -4.08 8.13 11.50
CA VAL A 122 -5.33 8.62 12.11
C VAL A 122 -6.53 7.95 11.48
N LEU A 123 -6.57 7.77 10.15
CA LEU A 123 -7.69 7.11 9.48
C LEU A 123 -7.93 5.69 10.01
N PRO A 124 -6.97 4.75 10.03
CA PRO A 124 -7.19 3.42 10.59
C PRO A 124 -7.47 3.44 12.10
N ALA A 125 -6.89 4.37 12.85
CA ALA A 125 -7.16 4.50 14.28
C ALA A 125 -8.61 4.93 14.55
N VAL A 126 -9.11 5.93 13.83
CA VAL A 126 -10.49 6.41 13.94
C VAL A 126 -11.48 5.35 13.44
N ALA A 127 -11.16 4.66 12.34
CA ALA A 127 -11.97 3.54 11.84
C ALA A 127 -12.13 2.43 12.89
N ALA A 128 -11.04 2.06 13.58
CA ALA A 128 -11.08 1.08 14.66
C ALA A 128 -11.89 1.57 15.87
N ALA A 129 -11.79 2.85 16.23
CA ALA A 129 -12.59 3.45 17.30
C ALA A 129 -14.08 3.39 17.00
N VAL A 130 -14.48 3.77 15.78
CA VAL A 130 -15.89 3.74 15.33
C VAL A 130 -16.42 2.31 15.29
N ALA A 131 -15.64 1.36 14.78
CA ALA A 131 -16.00 -0.06 14.75
C ALA A 131 -16.20 -0.65 16.16
N ALA A 132 -15.45 -0.13 17.16
CA ALA A 132 -15.61 -0.49 18.58
C ALA A 132 -16.77 0.28 19.28
N GLY A 133 -17.53 1.12 18.56
CA GLY A 133 -18.66 1.87 19.10
C GLY A 133 -18.32 3.28 19.63
N HIS A 134 -17.05 3.71 19.52
CA HIS A 134 -16.59 5.03 19.99
C HIS A 134 -16.54 6.02 18.83
N ARG A 135 -17.60 6.78 18.66
CA ARG A 135 -17.77 7.69 17.50
C ARG A 135 -17.13 9.06 17.70
N ARG A 136 -16.99 9.52 18.96
CA ARG A 136 -16.43 10.84 19.27
C ARG A 136 -14.91 10.75 19.37
N VAL A 137 -14.21 11.52 18.54
CA VAL A 137 -12.75 11.52 18.48
C VAL A 137 -12.21 12.95 18.49
N VAL A 138 -11.17 13.19 19.29
CA VAL A 138 -10.41 14.43 19.32
C VAL A 138 -9.04 14.14 18.71
N VAL A 139 -8.69 14.93 17.70
CA VAL A 139 -7.44 14.78 16.94
C VAL A 139 -6.76 16.14 16.77
N PRO A 140 -5.48 16.21 16.45
CA PRO A 140 -4.86 17.45 16.01
C PRO A 140 -5.63 18.04 14.82
N ALA A 141 -5.78 19.37 14.79
CA ALA A 141 -6.54 20.05 13.73
C ALA A 141 -6.04 19.69 12.32
N ALA A 142 -4.73 19.51 12.15
CA ALA A 142 -4.13 19.07 10.89
C ALA A 142 -4.56 17.65 10.45
N ASN A 143 -4.98 16.78 11.38
CA ASN A 143 -5.50 15.45 11.10
C ASN A 143 -7.02 15.39 10.96
N ALA A 144 -7.74 16.47 11.29
CA ALA A 144 -9.20 16.45 11.24
C ALA A 144 -9.78 16.15 9.85
N PRO A 145 -9.23 16.66 8.73
CA PRO A 145 -9.69 16.28 7.40
C PRO A 145 -9.60 14.77 7.14
N GLU A 146 -8.48 14.15 7.52
CA GLU A 146 -8.25 12.71 7.38
C GLU A 146 -9.23 11.91 8.26
N ALA A 147 -9.37 12.27 9.53
CA ALA A 147 -10.28 11.62 10.47
C ALA A 147 -11.74 11.67 10.02
N SER A 148 -12.13 12.78 9.36
CA SER A 148 -13.50 13.00 8.86
C SER A 148 -13.87 12.13 7.66
N LEU A 149 -12.89 11.48 7.01
CA LEU A 149 -13.15 10.51 5.95
C LEU A 149 -13.74 9.20 6.47
N VAL A 150 -13.69 8.96 7.79
CA VAL A 150 -14.27 7.75 8.40
C VAL A 150 -15.78 7.91 8.60
N PRO A 151 -16.62 7.10 7.93
CA PRO A 151 -18.06 7.21 8.10
C PRO A 151 -18.49 6.99 9.55
N GLY A 152 -19.34 7.87 10.06
CA GLY A 152 -19.89 7.78 11.41
C GLY A 152 -18.99 8.31 12.52
N ALA A 153 -17.79 8.81 12.23
CA ALA A 153 -16.97 9.52 13.18
C ALA A 153 -17.51 10.94 13.44
N VAL A 154 -17.46 11.37 14.70
CA VAL A 154 -17.72 12.75 15.14
C VAL A 154 -16.38 13.34 15.54
N VAL A 155 -15.77 14.08 14.64
CA VAL A 155 -14.38 14.57 14.75
C VAL A 155 -14.34 15.96 15.32
N VAL A 156 -13.48 16.14 16.32
CA VAL A 156 -13.13 17.46 16.87
C VAL A 156 -11.62 17.67 16.61
N GLY A 157 -11.30 18.63 15.76
CA GLY A 157 -9.92 19.08 15.55
C GLY A 157 -9.52 20.12 16.60
N ALA A 158 -8.39 19.91 17.27
CA ALA A 158 -7.85 20.87 18.25
C ALA A 158 -6.42 21.27 17.90
N HIS A 159 -6.05 22.52 18.18
CA HIS A 159 -4.72 23.06 17.94
C HIS A 159 -3.81 22.94 19.15
N SER A 160 -4.39 22.88 20.37
CA SER A 160 -3.66 22.85 21.62
C SER A 160 -4.39 22.08 22.72
N LEU A 161 -3.62 21.66 23.75
CA LEU A 161 -4.17 21.08 24.96
C LEU A 161 -5.07 22.08 25.71
N ALA A 162 -4.75 23.39 25.67
CA ALA A 162 -5.57 24.44 26.28
C ALA A 162 -6.99 24.45 25.69
N GLN A 163 -7.14 24.37 24.37
CA GLN A 163 -8.46 24.28 23.71
C GLN A 163 -9.24 23.04 24.15
N VAL A 164 -8.60 21.88 24.23
CA VAL A 164 -9.25 20.64 24.68
C VAL A 164 -9.68 20.76 26.15
N ALA A 165 -8.79 21.28 27.02
CA ALA A 165 -9.11 21.42 28.43
C ALA A 165 -10.23 22.45 28.67
N HIS A 166 -10.21 23.60 27.99
CA HIS A 166 -11.28 24.60 28.03
C HIS A 166 -12.63 24.00 27.57
N ALA A 167 -12.63 23.24 26.45
CA ALA A 167 -13.84 22.56 25.97
C ALA A 167 -14.40 21.53 26.98
N TYR A 168 -13.56 21.04 27.88
CA TYR A 168 -13.93 20.13 28.97
C TYR A 168 -14.10 20.84 30.30
N GLY A 169 -14.29 22.17 30.31
CA GLY A 169 -14.66 22.97 31.47
C GLY A 169 -13.51 23.45 32.33
N ALA A 170 -12.26 23.44 31.87
CA ALA A 170 -11.17 24.08 32.57
C ALA A 170 -11.35 25.60 32.53
N ASP A 171 -11.10 26.26 33.70
CA ASP A 171 -11.13 27.71 33.81
C ASP A 171 -9.76 28.30 33.41
N ILE A 172 -9.53 28.29 32.10
CA ILE A 172 -8.31 28.86 31.48
C ILE A 172 -8.66 29.52 30.14
N ASP A 173 -7.81 30.47 29.74
CA ASP A 173 -7.88 30.99 28.37
C ASP A 173 -7.43 29.91 27.35
N ALA A 174 -8.14 29.81 26.25
CA ALA A 174 -7.80 28.95 25.14
C ALA A 174 -7.48 29.80 23.89
N PRO A 175 -6.32 30.44 23.82
CA PRO A 175 -5.97 31.30 22.70
C PRO A 175 -5.88 30.52 21.41
N ASP A 176 -6.25 31.17 20.31
CA ASP A 176 -5.98 30.64 19.01
C ASP A 176 -4.47 30.55 18.76
N VAL A 177 -3.99 29.36 18.50
CA VAL A 177 -2.58 29.12 18.19
C VAL A 177 -2.43 28.73 16.72
N VAL A 178 -1.31 29.14 16.12
CA VAL A 178 -1.00 28.77 14.74
C VAL A 178 -0.92 27.26 14.64
N PRO A 179 -1.68 26.64 13.74
CA PRO A 179 -1.64 25.18 13.54
C PRO A 179 -0.22 24.70 13.25
N VAL A 180 0.16 23.57 13.80
CA VAL A 180 1.37 22.87 13.37
C VAL A 180 1.02 22.18 12.05
N PRO A 181 1.67 22.54 10.92
CA PRO A 181 1.41 21.88 9.66
C PRO A 181 1.76 20.40 9.74
N SER A 182 1.03 19.56 9.01
CA SER A 182 1.42 18.17 8.81
C SER A 182 2.64 18.15 7.88
N ASP A 183 3.74 17.58 8.36
CA ASP A 183 4.87 17.23 7.50
C ASP A 183 4.43 16.04 6.62
N HIS A 184 3.73 16.32 5.54
CA HIS A 184 3.52 15.33 4.47
C HIS A 184 4.86 15.15 3.75
N LEU A 185 5.67 14.22 4.28
CA LEU A 185 6.87 13.78 3.59
C LEU A 185 6.44 13.14 2.26
N ASP A 186 6.83 13.79 1.16
CA ASP A 186 6.66 13.29 -0.19
C ASP A 186 5.26 12.66 -0.43
N VAL A 187 4.23 13.52 -0.45
CA VAL A 187 2.98 13.14 -1.10
C VAL A 187 3.38 12.65 -2.48
N ALA A 188 3.25 11.35 -2.72
CA ALA A 188 3.47 10.78 -4.03
C ALA A 188 2.61 11.62 -4.98
N ARG A 189 3.25 12.52 -5.73
CA ARG A 189 2.54 13.29 -6.75
C ARG A 189 1.86 12.25 -7.61
N ALA A 190 0.53 12.29 -7.63
CA ALA A 190 -0.23 11.51 -8.58
C ALA A 190 0.52 11.66 -9.91
N ALA A 191 0.98 10.55 -10.48
CA ALA A 191 1.66 10.60 -11.77
C ALA A 191 0.78 11.45 -12.68
N PRO A 192 1.32 12.44 -13.42
CA PRO A 192 0.52 13.25 -14.32
C PRO A 192 -0.31 12.29 -15.16
N ASP A 193 -1.54 12.67 -15.51
CA ASP A 193 -2.46 11.85 -16.29
C ASP A 193 -1.81 11.48 -17.64
N ALA A 194 -0.92 10.50 -17.57
CA ALA A 194 -0.13 10.03 -18.70
C ALA A 194 -1.06 9.18 -19.58
N ASP A 195 -1.34 9.61 -20.81
CA ASP A 195 -2.24 8.92 -21.71
C ASP A 195 -1.47 7.95 -22.64
N LEU A 196 -2.09 6.81 -22.97
CA LEU A 196 -1.56 5.86 -23.96
C LEU A 196 -1.50 6.45 -25.36
N VAL A 197 -2.25 7.50 -25.66
CA VAL A 197 -2.19 8.21 -26.94
C VAL A 197 -0.79 8.76 -27.24
N ASP A 198 -0.01 9.08 -26.21
CA ASP A 198 1.38 9.55 -26.34
C ASP A 198 2.36 8.43 -26.71
N VAL A 199 1.95 7.15 -26.58
CA VAL A 199 2.77 5.98 -26.89
C VAL A 199 2.55 5.62 -28.35
N LEU A 200 3.41 6.13 -29.22
CA LEU A 200 3.36 5.84 -30.64
C LEU A 200 4.04 4.49 -30.95
N GLY A 201 3.42 3.70 -31.79
CA GLY A 201 3.87 2.34 -32.07
C GLY A 201 3.74 1.43 -30.83
N GLN A 202 4.65 0.48 -30.66
CA GLN A 202 4.67 -0.43 -29.50
C GLN A 202 3.39 -1.26 -29.32
N ASP A 203 2.73 -1.65 -30.42
CA ASP A 203 1.41 -2.28 -30.40
C ASP A 203 1.36 -3.55 -29.54
N GLU A 204 2.44 -4.36 -29.58
CA GLU A 204 2.53 -5.56 -28.75
C GLU A 204 2.66 -5.23 -27.25
N ALA A 205 3.43 -4.21 -26.89
CA ALA A 205 3.60 -3.80 -25.49
C ALA A 205 2.31 -3.13 -24.96
N ARG A 206 1.62 -2.35 -25.81
CA ARG A 206 0.30 -1.75 -25.49
C ARG A 206 -0.73 -2.85 -25.25
N MET A 207 -0.81 -3.84 -26.14
CA MET A 207 -1.69 -5.00 -25.97
C MET A 207 -1.35 -5.78 -24.69
N ALA A 208 -0.06 -6.04 -24.42
CA ALA A 208 0.36 -6.72 -23.20
C ALA A 208 -0.05 -5.94 -21.95
N LEU A 209 0.02 -4.59 -21.99
CA LEU A 209 -0.42 -3.72 -20.92
C LEU A 209 -1.94 -3.81 -20.69
N GLU A 210 -2.74 -3.82 -21.76
CA GLU A 210 -4.19 -4.00 -21.71
C GLU A 210 -4.56 -5.37 -21.11
N VAL A 211 -3.91 -6.45 -21.56
CA VAL A 211 -4.11 -7.80 -21.03
C VAL A 211 -3.68 -7.86 -19.55
N ALA A 212 -2.55 -7.23 -19.21
CA ALA A 212 -2.10 -7.13 -17.83
C ALA A 212 -3.13 -6.42 -16.96
N ALA A 213 -3.66 -5.27 -17.40
CA ALA A 213 -4.70 -4.52 -16.70
C ALA A 213 -5.99 -5.34 -16.56
N ALA A 214 -6.46 -5.97 -17.63
CA ALA A 214 -7.71 -6.73 -17.63
C ALA A 214 -7.65 -7.95 -16.72
N GLY A 215 -6.57 -8.72 -16.74
CA GLY A 215 -6.46 -9.97 -15.98
C GLY A 215 -5.80 -9.85 -14.61
N GLY A 216 -5.19 -8.70 -14.29
CA GLY A 216 -4.38 -8.52 -13.08
C GLY A 216 -3.01 -9.22 -13.17
N HIS A 217 -2.51 -9.45 -14.40
CA HIS A 217 -1.29 -10.20 -14.66
C HIS A 217 -0.02 -9.42 -14.34
N HIS A 218 0.96 -10.09 -13.78
CA HIS A 218 2.32 -9.56 -13.65
C HIS A 218 3.01 -9.52 -15.00
N LEU A 219 3.77 -8.45 -15.26
CA LEU A 219 4.36 -8.15 -16.57
C LEU A 219 5.88 -7.97 -16.45
N LEU A 220 6.63 -8.57 -17.37
CA LEU A 220 8.04 -8.27 -17.63
C LEU A 220 8.19 -7.62 -19.00
N MET A 221 8.77 -6.46 -19.04
CA MET A 221 9.15 -5.74 -20.26
C MET A 221 10.67 -5.81 -20.45
N VAL A 222 11.10 -6.29 -21.60
CA VAL A 222 12.53 -6.35 -21.96
C VAL A 222 12.79 -5.47 -23.17
N GLY A 223 13.76 -4.57 -23.09
CA GLY A 223 14.08 -3.68 -24.21
C GLY A 223 15.29 -2.80 -23.91
N PRO A 224 15.91 -2.20 -24.94
CA PRO A 224 17.06 -1.33 -24.76
C PRO A 224 16.72 -0.10 -23.93
N PRO A 225 17.72 0.61 -23.39
CA PRO A 225 17.52 1.92 -22.79
C PRO A 225 16.81 2.87 -23.78
N GLY A 226 15.87 3.68 -23.27
CA GLY A 226 15.10 4.63 -24.10
C GLY A 226 14.00 4.01 -24.96
N SER A 227 13.69 2.71 -24.84
CA SER A 227 12.59 2.08 -25.59
C SER A 227 11.17 2.38 -25.08
N GLY A 228 11.03 3.13 -23.97
CA GLY A 228 9.72 3.54 -23.44
C GLY A 228 9.12 2.62 -22.38
N LYS A 229 9.89 1.69 -21.78
CA LYS A 229 9.42 0.76 -20.73
C LYS A 229 8.80 1.48 -19.54
N THR A 230 9.50 2.47 -18.98
CA THR A 230 9.02 3.29 -17.85
C THR A 230 7.79 4.09 -18.23
N MET A 231 7.75 4.63 -19.47
CA MET A 231 6.62 5.35 -20.01
C MET A 231 5.37 4.45 -20.10
N LEU A 232 5.51 3.21 -20.57
CA LEU A 232 4.43 2.23 -20.63
C LEU A 232 3.95 1.86 -19.22
N ALA A 233 4.86 1.55 -18.29
CA ALA A 233 4.52 1.17 -16.92
C ALA A 233 3.71 2.27 -16.19
N ALA A 234 4.10 3.53 -16.35
CA ALA A 234 3.44 4.67 -15.72
C ALA A 234 1.97 4.88 -16.21
N ARG A 235 1.60 4.30 -17.34
CA ARG A 235 0.23 4.37 -17.87
C ARG A 235 -0.68 3.25 -17.38
N LEU A 236 -0.13 2.19 -16.80
CA LEU A 236 -0.91 1.06 -16.31
C LEU A 236 -1.96 1.44 -15.26
N PRO A 237 -1.67 2.29 -14.25
CA PRO A 237 -2.70 2.70 -13.28
C PRO A 237 -3.92 3.36 -13.92
N GLY A 238 -3.73 4.13 -15.00
CA GLY A 238 -4.83 4.77 -15.74
C GLY A 238 -5.71 3.80 -16.54
N LEU A 239 -5.29 2.55 -16.69
CA LEU A 239 -6.07 1.48 -17.33
C LEU A 239 -6.84 0.63 -16.32
N LEU A 240 -6.45 0.69 -15.03
CA LEU A 240 -7.12 -0.08 -13.98
C LEU A 240 -8.43 0.60 -13.58
N PRO A 241 -9.46 -0.16 -13.20
CA PRO A 241 -10.67 0.43 -12.64
C PRO A 241 -10.37 1.11 -11.30
N ASP A 242 -11.16 2.14 -10.99
CA ASP A 242 -11.10 2.79 -9.69
C ASP A 242 -11.37 1.79 -8.57
N LEU A 243 -10.77 2.05 -7.42
CA LEU A 243 -10.94 1.25 -6.21
C LEU A 243 -12.38 1.38 -5.70
N THR A 244 -12.96 0.27 -5.27
CA THR A 244 -14.21 0.28 -4.51
C THR A 244 -14.02 1.05 -3.21
N GLU A 245 -15.10 1.50 -2.57
CA GLU A 245 -15.02 2.26 -1.32
C GLU A 245 -14.23 1.51 -0.23
N ALA A 246 -14.47 0.20 -0.08
CA ALA A 246 -13.76 -0.63 0.89
C ALA A 246 -12.25 -0.72 0.57
N GLU A 247 -11.90 -0.86 -0.72
CA GLU A 247 -10.50 -0.90 -1.17
C GLU A 247 -9.83 0.46 -1.01
N ALA A 248 -10.54 1.55 -1.30
CA ALA A 248 -10.04 2.91 -1.13
C ALA A 248 -9.72 3.21 0.35
N VAL A 249 -10.56 2.75 1.29
CA VAL A 249 -10.29 2.86 2.73
C VAL A 249 -9.03 2.06 3.11
N GLU A 250 -8.90 0.81 2.62
CA GLU A 250 -7.75 -0.05 2.91
C GLU A 250 -6.44 0.57 2.38
N VAL A 251 -6.44 1.06 1.14
CA VAL A 251 -5.27 1.72 0.52
C VAL A 251 -4.94 3.02 1.24
N THR A 252 -5.94 3.86 1.51
CA THR A 252 -5.74 5.12 2.23
C THR A 252 -5.17 4.89 3.62
N ALA A 253 -5.61 3.83 4.33
CA ALA A 253 -5.08 3.48 5.65
C ALA A 253 -3.58 3.11 5.60
N VAL A 254 -3.14 2.39 4.56
CA VAL A 254 -1.70 2.11 4.35
C VAL A 254 -0.92 3.41 4.18
N HIS A 255 -1.39 4.32 3.32
CA HIS A 255 -0.73 5.59 3.04
C HIS A 255 -0.76 6.55 4.24
N SER A 256 -1.83 6.52 5.04
CA SER A 256 -1.94 7.24 6.31
C SER A 256 -0.82 6.84 7.29
N ILE A 257 -0.62 5.53 7.51
CA ILE A 257 0.47 5.02 8.37
C ILE A 257 1.85 5.31 7.77
N ALA A 258 1.99 5.23 6.45
CA ALA A 258 3.23 5.59 5.77
C ALA A 258 3.57 7.08 5.93
N GLY A 259 2.56 7.94 6.11
CA GLY A 259 2.70 9.41 6.14
C GLY A 259 2.80 10.01 4.74
N THR A 260 2.29 9.32 3.73
CA THR A 260 2.28 9.74 2.31
C THR A 260 0.87 10.10 1.82
N PHE A 261 -0.11 10.19 2.71
CA PHE A 261 -1.50 10.52 2.39
C PHE A 261 -1.77 12.02 2.53
N ASP A 262 -2.36 12.62 1.50
CA ASP A 262 -2.94 13.96 1.53
C ASP A 262 -4.47 13.87 1.57
N PRO A 263 -5.12 14.32 2.65
CA PRO A 263 -6.57 14.21 2.81
C PRO A 263 -7.37 15.20 1.94
N VAL A 264 -6.75 16.17 1.29
CA VAL A 264 -7.43 17.19 0.47
C VAL A 264 -8.24 16.57 -0.67
N GLY A 265 -7.72 15.50 -1.26
CA GLY A 265 -8.39 14.76 -2.35
C GLY A 265 -9.43 13.73 -1.90
N GLY A 266 -9.68 13.57 -0.59
CA GLY A 266 -10.50 12.48 -0.06
C GLY A 266 -9.77 11.14 -0.06
N LEU A 267 -10.53 10.02 -0.06
CA LEU A 267 -9.95 8.67 -0.12
C LEU A 267 -9.22 8.43 -1.46
N LEU A 268 -8.13 7.70 -1.41
CA LEU A 268 -7.40 7.28 -2.61
C LEU A 268 -8.26 6.30 -3.42
N ARG A 269 -8.89 6.79 -4.47
CA ARG A 269 -9.74 5.97 -5.36
C ARG A 269 -8.99 5.41 -6.56
N ARG A 270 -7.91 6.08 -7.00
CA ARG A 270 -7.06 5.57 -8.08
C ARG A 270 -6.05 4.56 -7.54
N PRO A 271 -5.80 3.45 -8.24
CA PRO A 271 -4.76 2.49 -7.88
C PRO A 271 -3.39 3.17 -7.74
N PRO A 272 -2.66 2.99 -6.63
CA PRO A 272 -1.35 3.60 -6.43
C PRO A 272 -0.29 3.05 -7.38
N PHE A 273 0.72 3.87 -7.65
CA PHE A 273 1.91 3.50 -8.43
C PHE A 273 3.16 3.76 -7.59
N GLU A 274 3.95 2.71 -7.37
CA GLU A 274 5.20 2.78 -6.62
C GLU A 274 6.36 2.33 -7.52
N ASP A 275 7.37 3.16 -7.65
CA ASP A 275 8.55 2.95 -8.48
C ASP A 275 9.86 3.10 -7.68
N PRO A 276 10.14 2.21 -6.74
CA PRO A 276 11.35 2.30 -5.92
C PRO A 276 12.60 2.23 -6.79
N HIS A 277 13.57 3.10 -6.52
CA HIS A 277 14.86 3.09 -7.21
C HIS A 277 15.60 1.75 -6.96
N HIS A 278 16.39 1.28 -7.91
CA HIS A 278 17.10 -0.01 -7.84
C HIS A 278 18.10 -0.12 -6.67
N THR A 279 18.52 1.01 -6.09
CA THR A 279 19.35 1.05 -4.86
C THR A 279 18.54 0.88 -3.57
N ALA A 280 17.22 0.70 -3.67
CA ALA A 280 16.35 0.50 -2.52
C ALA A 280 16.82 -0.66 -1.63
N THR A 281 16.66 -0.51 -0.32
CA THR A 281 16.97 -1.56 0.65
C THR A 281 15.79 -2.53 0.82
N PRO A 282 15.99 -3.77 1.31
CA PRO A 282 14.88 -4.66 1.67
C PRO A 282 13.85 -4.00 2.59
N ALA A 283 14.28 -3.19 3.56
CA ALA A 283 13.40 -2.49 4.49
C ALA A 283 12.54 -1.41 3.81
N SER A 284 13.05 -0.73 2.78
CA SER A 284 12.25 0.26 2.03
C SER A 284 11.16 -0.40 1.16
N ILE A 285 11.35 -1.66 0.75
CA ILE A 285 10.36 -2.43 -0.04
C ILE A 285 9.32 -3.09 0.87
N VAL A 286 9.77 -3.83 1.88
CA VAL A 286 8.87 -4.61 2.76
C VAL A 286 8.26 -3.74 3.85
N GLY A 287 9.01 -2.76 4.29
CA GLY A 287 8.71 -1.97 5.48
C GLY A 287 9.58 -2.34 6.66
N GLY A 288 9.52 -1.55 7.71
CA GLY A 288 10.35 -1.69 8.90
C GLY A 288 10.53 -0.36 9.60
N GLY A 289 11.61 -0.22 10.32
CA GLY A 289 11.98 0.98 11.11
C GLY A 289 12.30 0.62 12.55
N SER A 290 12.88 1.57 13.30
CA SER A 290 13.06 1.49 14.74
C SER A 290 11.74 1.89 15.43
N GLY A 291 11.13 1.02 16.20
CA GLY A 291 9.83 1.26 16.87
C GLY A 291 8.65 0.66 16.10
N VAL A 292 7.60 1.45 15.81
CA VAL A 292 6.43 0.99 15.06
C VAL A 292 6.83 0.69 13.61
N PRO A 293 6.62 -0.55 13.13
CA PRO A 293 6.92 -0.88 11.74
C PRO A 293 6.07 -0.04 10.77
N ARG A 294 6.71 0.54 9.76
CA ARG A 294 6.04 1.30 8.71
C ARG A 294 5.93 0.47 7.45
N PRO A 295 4.85 0.64 6.66
CA PRO A 295 4.69 -0.04 5.40
C PRO A 295 5.75 0.44 4.39
N GLY A 296 6.35 -0.50 3.65
CA GLY A 296 7.27 -0.21 2.55
C GLY A 296 6.55 -0.03 1.22
N ALA A 297 7.33 0.11 0.13
CA ALA A 297 6.80 0.32 -1.22
C ALA A 297 5.82 -0.78 -1.66
N ALA A 298 6.07 -2.04 -1.32
CA ALA A 298 5.19 -3.15 -1.67
C ALA A 298 3.80 -3.04 -1.02
N SER A 299 3.71 -2.50 0.21
CA SER A 299 2.41 -2.24 0.84
C SER A 299 1.77 -0.96 0.32
N ARG A 300 2.57 0.10 0.04
CA ARG A 300 2.02 1.32 -0.58
C ARG A 300 1.47 1.07 -1.98
N ALA A 301 2.04 0.10 -2.72
CA ALA A 301 1.52 -0.37 -4.01
C ALA A 301 0.24 -1.24 -3.89
N HIS A 302 -0.28 -1.46 -2.68
CA HIS A 302 -1.45 -2.33 -2.47
C HIS A 302 -2.64 -1.92 -3.34
N ARG A 303 -3.27 -2.89 -4.05
CA ARG A 303 -4.34 -2.70 -5.04
C ARG A 303 -3.94 -1.85 -6.27
N GLY A 304 -2.66 -1.57 -6.41
CA GLY A 304 -2.08 -0.81 -7.51
C GLY A 304 -0.93 -1.53 -8.18
N VAL A 305 0.07 -0.76 -8.57
CA VAL A 305 1.22 -1.23 -9.35
C VAL A 305 2.53 -1.02 -8.60
N LEU A 306 3.31 -2.08 -8.46
CA LEU A 306 4.71 -2.01 -8.06
C LEU A 306 5.56 -2.14 -9.32
N PHE A 307 6.19 -1.05 -9.73
CA PHE A 307 7.08 -1.01 -10.87
C PHE A 307 8.55 -1.09 -10.42
N MET A 308 9.29 -2.03 -10.97
CA MET A 308 10.72 -2.16 -10.72
C MET A 308 11.49 -1.93 -12.03
N ASP A 309 11.94 -0.69 -12.21
CA ASP A 309 12.79 -0.37 -13.36
C ASP A 309 14.19 -0.94 -13.16
N GLU A 310 14.83 -1.33 -14.25
CA GLU A 310 16.13 -1.99 -14.18
C GLU A 310 16.14 -3.17 -13.20
N ALA A 311 15.10 -3.98 -13.21
CA ALA A 311 14.88 -5.05 -12.22
C ALA A 311 16.10 -5.95 -11.93
N PRO A 312 16.97 -6.33 -12.91
CA PRO A 312 18.19 -7.08 -12.63
C PRO A 312 19.27 -6.28 -11.88
N GLU A 313 19.14 -4.96 -11.72
CA GLU A 313 20.09 -4.14 -10.95
C GLU A 313 19.77 -4.14 -9.45
N PHE A 314 18.56 -4.46 -9.08
CA PHE A 314 18.22 -4.65 -7.66
C PHE A 314 19.06 -5.76 -7.02
N SER A 315 19.33 -5.60 -5.73
CA SER A 315 20.00 -6.67 -4.97
C SER A 315 19.12 -7.91 -4.92
N THR A 316 19.74 -9.09 -4.93
CA THR A 316 19.01 -10.38 -4.81
C THR A 316 18.18 -10.43 -3.52
N ALA A 317 18.66 -9.81 -2.44
CA ALA A 317 17.93 -9.72 -1.18
C ALA A 317 16.59 -8.98 -1.34
N VAL A 318 16.57 -7.85 -2.06
CA VAL A 318 15.34 -7.11 -2.37
C VAL A 318 14.38 -7.95 -3.19
N LEU A 319 14.84 -8.55 -4.30
CA LEU A 319 13.98 -9.38 -5.15
C LEU A 319 13.38 -10.60 -4.42
N GLN A 320 14.13 -11.17 -3.47
CA GLN A 320 13.63 -12.27 -2.65
C GLN A 320 12.51 -11.85 -1.69
N THR A 321 12.52 -10.61 -1.19
CA THR A 321 11.45 -10.12 -0.30
C THR A 321 10.08 -10.06 -0.96
N LEU A 322 10.02 -9.97 -2.29
CA LEU A 322 8.76 -9.93 -3.04
C LEU A 322 8.04 -11.28 -3.08
N ARG A 323 8.70 -12.39 -2.72
CA ARG A 323 8.07 -13.72 -2.77
C ARG A 323 6.86 -13.82 -1.85
N GLN A 324 6.99 -13.35 -0.62
CA GLN A 324 5.91 -13.42 0.37
C GLN A 324 4.66 -12.65 -0.08
N PRO A 325 4.73 -11.35 -0.45
CA PRO A 325 3.55 -10.63 -0.90
C PRO A 325 2.94 -11.18 -2.20
N LEU A 326 3.76 -11.69 -3.13
CA LEU A 326 3.26 -12.30 -4.37
C LEU A 326 2.56 -13.66 -4.14
N GLU A 327 2.83 -14.34 -3.01
CA GLU A 327 2.17 -15.60 -2.64
C GLU A 327 0.92 -15.37 -1.80
N HIS A 328 1.04 -14.51 -0.80
CA HIS A 328 0.02 -14.36 0.25
C HIS A 328 -0.76 -13.04 0.16
N GLY A 329 -0.29 -12.07 -0.62
CA GLY A 329 -0.91 -10.76 -0.72
C GLY A 329 -0.76 -9.91 0.55
N GLU A 330 0.13 -10.30 1.45
CA GLU A 330 0.43 -9.57 2.69
C GLU A 330 1.91 -9.65 3.05
N LEU A 331 2.35 -8.70 3.85
CA LEU A 331 3.66 -8.66 4.48
C LEU A 331 3.51 -8.76 5.99
N VAL A 332 4.26 -9.66 6.60
CA VAL A 332 4.27 -9.88 8.05
C VAL A 332 5.64 -9.50 8.59
N ILE A 333 5.67 -8.47 9.45
CA ILE A 333 6.90 -7.95 10.05
C ILE A 333 6.92 -8.36 11.53
N HIS A 334 7.82 -9.25 11.87
CA HIS A 334 8.03 -9.71 13.25
C HIS A 334 9.01 -8.78 13.97
N ARG A 335 8.62 -8.28 15.13
CA ARG A 335 9.44 -7.47 16.04
C ARG A 335 9.30 -8.00 17.47
N ALA A 336 10.21 -7.60 18.33
CA ALA A 336 10.11 -7.92 19.76
C ALA A 336 8.83 -7.34 20.41
N SER A 337 8.34 -6.22 19.87
CA SER A 337 7.12 -5.54 20.30
C SER A 337 5.83 -6.11 19.71
N GLY A 338 5.89 -7.09 18.80
CA GLY A 338 4.69 -7.68 18.19
C GLY A 338 4.84 -7.97 16.70
N VAL A 339 3.73 -8.39 16.09
CA VAL A 339 3.66 -8.76 14.69
C VAL A 339 2.78 -7.74 13.95
N ALA A 340 3.39 -6.94 13.08
CA ALA A 340 2.65 -6.03 12.21
C ALA A 340 2.33 -6.72 10.88
N ARG A 341 1.07 -6.61 10.43
CA ARG A 341 0.61 -7.13 9.13
C ARG A 341 0.20 -5.96 8.27
N PHE A 342 0.70 -5.95 7.02
CA PHE A 342 0.33 -4.97 6.01
C PHE A 342 -0.13 -5.68 4.75
N PRO A 343 -1.24 -5.28 4.14
CA PRO A 343 -1.66 -5.81 2.86
C PRO A 343 -0.65 -5.40 1.78
N ALA A 344 -0.41 -6.28 0.82
CA ALA A 344 0.54 -6.06 -0.26
C ALA A 344 0.12 -6.84 -1.52
N ARG A 345 -1.14 -6.67 -1.94
CA ARG A 345 -1.66 -7.21 -3.20
C ARG A 345 -1.48 -6.17 -4.28
N PHE A 346 -0.43 -6.28 -5.04
CA PHE A 346 -0.08 -5.36 -6.12
C PHE A 346 0.11 -6.12 -7.43
N GLN A 347 0.00 -5.43 -8.53
CA GLN A 347 0.41 -5.91 -9.84
C GLN A 347 1.88 -5.59 -10.03
N LEU A 348 2.72 -6.61 -10.22
CA LEU A 348 4.16 -6.44 -10.40
C LEU A 348 4.47 -6.16 -11.86
N VAL A 349 5.16 -5.06 -12.14
CA VAL A 349 5.71 -4.74 -13.45
C VAL A 349 7.23 -4.65 -13.32
N LEU A 350 7.93 -5.48 -14.07
CA LEU A 350 9.38 -5.50 -14.13
C LEU A 350 9.84 -4.93 -15.48
N ALA A 351 10.83 -4.08 -15.47
CA ALA A 351 11.52 -3.67 -16.68
C ALA A 351 12.99 -4.11 -16.61
N ALA A 352 13.50 -4.64 -17.72
CA ALA A 352 14.87 -5.08 -17.83
C ALA A 352 15.49 -4.64 -19.17
N ASN A 353 16.78 -4.40 -19.17
CA ASN A 353 17.54 -4.28 -20.42
C ASN A 353 17.86 -5.70 -20.96
N PRO A 354 18.07 -5.88 -22.26
CA PRO A 354 18.35 -7.19 -22.85
C PRO A 354 19.70 -7.79 -22.42
N CYS A 355 20.57 -6.96 -21.84
CA CYS A 355 21.87 -7.33 -21.29
C CYS A 355 22.44 -6.16 -20.47
N PRO A 356 23.55 -6.35 -19.70
CA PRO A 356 24.14 -5.27 -18.92
C PRO A 356 24.54 -4.02 -19.73
N CYS A 357 24.95 -4.15 -20.99
CA CYS A 357 25.30 -3.00 -21.85
C CYS A 357 24.07 -2.37 -22.53
N GLY A 358 22.88 -2.97 -22.44
CA GLY A 358 21.64 -2.50 -23.05
C GLY A 358 21.52 -2.73 -24.57
N ARG A 359 22.57 -3.17 -25.26
CA ARG A 359 22.64 -3.23 -26.73
C ARG A 359 22.33 -4.61 -27.33
N GLY A 360 21.87 -5.57 -26.53
CA GLY A 360 21.58 -6.94 -26.97
C GLY A 360 20.24 -7.10 -27.70
N VAL A 361 19.90 -6.21 -28.62
CA VAL A 361 18.62 -6.20 -29.37
C VAL A 361 18.81 -6.82 -30.76
N GLY A 362 17.79 -7.49 -31.27
CA GLY A 362 17.79 -8.12 -32.58
C GLY A 362 18.93 -9.14 -32.72
N LYS A 363 19.80 -9.00 -33.73
CA LYS A 363 20.94 -9.88 -33.92
C LYS A 363 22.08 -9.65 -32.92
N GLY A 364 21.96 -8.65 -32.02
CA GLY A 364 22.94 -8.36 -30.97
C GLY A 364 24.34 -7.91 -31.48
N LEU A 365 24.44 -7.39 -32.70
CA LEU A 365 25.68 -7.02 -33.33
C LEU A 365 26.50 -5.94 -32.60
N GLU A 366 25.78 -5.06 -31.85
CA GLU A 366 26.42 -4.01 -31.05
C GLU A 366 26.67 -4.43 -29.59
N CYS A 367 26.26 -5.62 -29.23
CA CYS A 367 26.41 -6.11 -27.86
C CYS A 367 27.83 -6.62 -27.59
N THR A 368 28.48 -6.05 -26.60
CA THR A 368 29.81 -6.44 -26.14
C THR A 368 29.83 -7.46 -25.00
N CYS A 369 28.63 -7.82 -24.50
CA CYS A 369 28.49 -8.73 -23.36
C CYS A 369 28.74 -10.19 -23.77
N ARG A 370 29.57 -10.90 -23.00
CA ARG A 370 29.74 -12.35 -23.13
C ARG A 370 28.43 -13.07 -22.73
N SER A 371 28.21 -14.26 -23.27
CA SER A 371 27.00 -15.07 -22.95
C SER A 371 26.87 -15.36 -21.47
N GLU A 372 27.97 -15.54 -20.74
CA GLU A 372 27.98 -15.72 -19.30
C GLU A 372 27.48 -14.48 -18.54
N GLN A 373 27.90 -13.28 -18.98
CA GLN A 373 27.45 -12.00 -18.37
C GLN A 373 25.95 -11.80 -18.57
N ARG A 374 25.41 -12.13 -19.74
CA ARG A 374 23.98 -12.06 -20.02
C ARG A 374 23.21 -13.04 -19.15
N ARG A 375 23.65 -14.30 -19.04
CA ARG A 375 23.04 -15.30 -18.16
C ARG A 375 23.07 -14.86 -16.70
N ARG A 376 24.20 -14.36 -16.19
CA ARG A 376 24.35 -13.85 -14.83
C ARG A 376 23.43 -12.65 -14.57
N TYR A 377 23.24 -11.78 -15.56
CA TYR A 377 22.35 -10.63 -15.45
C TYR A 377 20.90 -11.05 -15.21
N PHE A 378 20.36 -11.92 -16.07
CA PHE A 378 18.99 -12.40 -15.92
C PHE A 378 18.80 -13.40 -14.75
N SER A 379 19.84 -14.13 -14.36
CA SER A 379 19.76 -15.05 -13.21
C SER A 379 19.47 -14.33 -11.87
N LYS A 380 19.75 -13.02 -11.79
CA LYS A 380 19.35 -12.20 -10.64
C LYS A 380 17.83 -12.16 -10.45
N LEU A 381 17.05 -12.16 -11.53
CA LEU A 381 15.59 -12.22 -11.49
C LEU A 381 15.05 -13.59 -11.04
N SER A 382 15.84 -14.45 -10.52
CA SER A 382 15.57 -15.78 -9.96
C SER A 382 14.35 -16.53 -10.56
N GLY A 383 14.45 -17.80 -10.86
CA GLY A 383 13.36 -18.62 -11.39
C GLY A 383 12.04 -18.44 -10.62
N PRO A 384 12.03 -18.48 -9.27
CA PRO A 384 10.81 -18.30 -8.48
C PRO A 384 10.11 -16.94 -8.65
N LEU A 385 10.81 -15.86 -8.99
CA LEU A 385 10.19 -14.57 -9.29
C LEU A 385 9.60 -14.57 -10.70
N LEU A 386 10.38 -15.02 -11.69
CA LEU A 386 9.93 -15.13 -13.09
C LEU A 386 8.78 -16.13 -13.24
N ASP A 387 8.77 -17.18 -12.43
CA ASP A 387 7.63 -18.10 -12.37
C ASP A 387 6.32 -17.44 -11.99
N ARG A 388 6.34 -16.27 -11.38
CA ARG A 388 5.14 -15.50 -11.01
C ARG A 388 4.74 -14.45 -12.03
N VAL A 389 5.62 -14.15 -12.97
CA VAL A 389 5.32 -13.26 -14.09
C VAL A 389 4.50 -14.02 -15.14
N ASP A 390 3.34 -13.51 -15.51
CA ASP A 390 2.44 -14.14 -16.47
C ASP A 390 2.77 -13.73 -17.90
N LEU A 391 3.13 -12.46 -18.11
CA LEU A 391 3.36 -11.85 -19.42
C LEU A 391 4.80 -11.38 -19.56
N GLN A 392 5.39 -11.67 -20.71
CA GLN A 392 6.72 -11.19 -21.10
C GLN A 392 6.63 -10.57 -22.48
N VAL A 393 7.10 -9.33 -22.63
CA VAL A 393 7.02 -8.60 -23.89
C VAL A 393 8.33 -7.89 -24.18
N ASP A 394 8.73 -7.91 -25.46
CA ASP A 394 9.86 -7.16 -25.94
C ASP A 394 9.42 -5.74 -26.33
N VAL A 395 10.03 -4.73 -25.72
CA VAL A 395 9.79 -3.31 -26.02
C VAL A 395 10.92 -2.83 -26.94
N LEU A 396 10.67 -2.87 -28.24
CA LEU A 396 11.64 -2.52 -29.25
C LEU A 396 11.70 -0.99 -29.46
N PRO A 397 12.81 -0.44 -29.98
CA PRO A 397 12.86 0.96 -30.40
C PRO A 397 11.78 1.27 -31.44
N VAL A 398 11.15 2.42 -31.32
CA VAL A 398 10.12 2.88 -32.28
C VAL A 398 10.75 3.11 -33.64
N SER A 399 10.20 2.48 -34.67
CA SER A 399 10.63 2.71 -36.06
C SER A 399 10.05 4.02 -36.60
N ARG A 400 10.72 4.61 -37.62
CA ARG A 400 10.18 5.81 -38.30
C ARG A 400 8.79 5.60 -38.90
N ALA A 401 8.49 4.39 -39.34
CA ALA A 401 7.18 4.03 -39.89
C ALA A 401 6.07 4.09 -38.82
N ALA A 402 6.40 3.85 -37.56
CA ALA A 402 5.43 3.95 -36.46
C ALA A 402 5.17 5.41 -36.01
N LEU A 403 5.96 6.35 -36.51
CA LEU A 403 5.79 7.80 -36.27
C LEU A 403 4.95 8.47 -37.37
N ASP A 404 4.33 7.71 -38.26
CA ASP A 404 3.46 8.23 -39.31
C ASP A 404 2.26 8.95 -38.67
N PRO A 405 1.99 10.24 -39.06
CA PRO A 405 0.84 11.01 -38.55
C PRO A 405 -0.52 10.35 -38.78
N GLY A 406 -0.61 9.36 -39.66
CA GLY A 406 -1.83 8.57 -39.92
C GLY A 406 -2.07 7.43 -38.86
N SER A 407 -1.12 7.13 -38.03
CA SER A 407 -1.28 6.12 -36.96
C SER A 407 -1.95 6.75 -35.75
N VAL A 408 -3.26 6.59 -35.62
CA VAL A 408 -4.02 7.05 -34.45
C VAL A 408 -3.84 6.04 -33.32
N ALA A 409 -3.07 6.40 -32.31
CA ALA A 409 -2.97 5.61 -31.09
C ALA A 409 -4.25 5.75 -30.25
N GLU A 410 -4.77 4.63 -29.73
CA GLU A 410 -5.93 4.67 -28.81
C GLU A 410 -5.57 5.34 -27.50
N SER A 411 -6.49 6.14 -26.96
CA SER A 411 -6.33 6.77 -25.64
C SER A 411 -6.47 5.78 -24.50
N SER A 412 -5.90 6.13 -23.33
CA SER A 412 -6.09 5.37 -22.09
C SER A 412 -7.56 5.16 -21.76
N GLY A 413 -8.44 6.14 -22.02
CA GLY A 413 -9.87 6.03 -21.74
C GLY A 413 -10.57 4.92 -22.53
N ILE A 414 -10.23 4.76 -23.81
CA ILE A 414 -10.79 3.69 -24.66
C ILE A 414 -10.35 2.31 -24.13
N VAL A 415 -9.06 2.15 -23.84
CA VAL A 415 -8.51 0.90 -23.31
C VAL A 415 -9.05 0.59 -21.92
N ALA A 416 -9.14 1.58 -21.04
CA ALA A 416 -9.72 1.43 -19.69
C ALA A 416 -11.19 0.96 -19.75
N ALA A 417 -11.97 1.44 -20.70
CA ALA A 417 -13.35 1.00 -20.88
C ALA A 417 -13.42 -0.50 -21.25
N ARG A 418 -12.54 -0.99 -22.15
CA ARG A 418 -12.45 -2.43 -22.47
C ARG A 418 -11.97 -3.25 -21.28
N VAL A 419 -11.00 -2.76 -20.54
CA VAL A 419 -10.50 -3.38 -19.29
C VAL A 419 -11.63 -3.48 -18.26
N ALA A 420 -12.40 -2.42 -18.05
CA ALA A 420 -13.53 -2.42 -17.12
C ALA A 420 -14.60 -3.44 -17.53
N ALA A 421 -14.93 -3.53 -18.83
CA ALA A 421 -15.86 -4.52 -19.35
C ALA A 421 -15.36 -5.97 -19.11
N ALA A 422 -14.09 -6.26 -19.41
CA ALA A 422 -13.49 -7.56 -19.16
C ALA A 422 -13.47 -7.91 -17.66
N ARG A 423 -13.18 -6.93 -16.79
CA ARG A 423 -13.23 -7.11 -15.33
C ARG A 423 -14.65 -7.39 -14.81
N ALA A 424 -15.67 -6.77 -15.40
CA ALA A 424 -17.06 -7.04 -15.04
C ALA A 424 -17.45 -8.50 -15.39
N VAL A 425 -17.07 -9.01 -16.57
CA VAL A 425 -17.27 -10.41 -16.95
C VAL A 425 -16.54 -11.36 -15.98
N GLN A 426 -15.31 -11.03 -15.58
CA GLN A 426 -14.58 -11.82 -14.58
C GLN A 426 -15.28 -11.83 -13.23
N ALA A 427 -15.73 -10.67 -12.76
CA ALA A 427 -16.44 -10.54 -11.48
C ALA A 427 -17.71 -11.40 -11.44
N GLU A 428 -18.48 -11.43 -12.54
CA GLU A 428 -19.66 -12.29 -12.66
C GLU A 428 -19.29 -13.77 -12.64
N ARG A 429 -18.31 -14.18 -13.45
CA ARG A 429 -17.83 -15.57 -13.53
C ARG A 429 -17.24 -16.08 -12.22
N LEU A 430 -16.55 -15.22 -11.47
CA LEU A 430 -15.87 -15.54 -10.23
C LEU A 430 -16.73 -15.26 -8.98
N ALA A 431 -18.00 -14.87 -9.16
CA ALA A 431 -18.92 -14.64 -8.05
C ALA A 431 -19.00 -15.86 -7.12
N GLY A 432 -18.97 -15.64 -5.81
CA GLY A 432 -18.96 -16.70 -4.80
C GLY A 432 -17.62 -17.40 -4.60
N THR A 433 -16.56 -16.97 -5.30
CA THR A 433 -15.18 -17.45 -5.08
C THR A 433 -14.34 -16.38 -4.37
N PRO A 434 -13.18 -16.74 -3.80
CA PRO A 434 -12.29 -15.74 -3.20
C PRO A 434 -11.47 -14.94 -4.23
N TRP A 435 -11.56 -15.25 -5.51
CA TRP A 435 -10.78 -14.65 -6.59
C TRP A 435 -11.53 -13.50 -7.25
N ARG A 436 -10.80 -12.49 -7.68
CA ARG A 436 -11.35 -11.29 -8.34
C ARG A 436 -10.93 -11.16 -9.79
N THR A 437 -9.76 -11.71 -10.13
CA THR A 437 -9.17 -11.59 -11.46
C THR A 437 -8.65 -12.94 -11.94
N ASN A 438 -8.47 -13.08 -13.25
CA ASN A 438 -7.96 -14.32 -13.82
C ASN A 438 -6.57 -14.69 -13.29
N ALA A 439 -5.71 -13.72 -12.97
CA ALA A 439 -4.39 -13.98 -12.41
C ALA A 439 -4.42 -14.71 -11.06
N GLU A 440 -5.49 -14.56 -10.29
CA GLU A 440 -5.65 -15.18 -8.97
C GLU A 440 -6.19 -16.61 -9.05
N VAL A 441 -6.80 -16.99 -10.17
CA VAL A 441 -7.52 -18.26 -10.29
C VAL A 441 -6.55 -19.45 -10.39
N PRO A 442 -6.76 -20.54 -9.62
CA PRO A 442 -5.97 -21.76 -9.74
C PRO A 442 -6.12 -22.42 -11.12
N GLY A 443 -5.01 -22.93 -11.66
CA GLY A 443 -5.03 -23.58 -12.98
C GLY A 443 -5.97 -24.79 -13.06
N ALA A 444 -6.14 -25.53 -11.96
CA ALA A 444 -7.10 -26.65 -11.91
C ALA A 444 -8.54 -26.19 -12.20
N TRP A 445 -8.97 -25.07 -11.59
CA TRP A 445 -10.29 -24.51 -11.82
C TRP A 445 -10.48 -24.02 -13.27
N MET A 446 -9.43 -23.46 -13.87
CA MET A 446 -9.42 -23.01 -15.25
C MET A 446 -9.55 -24.20 -16.21
N ARG A 447 -8.76 -25.28 -15.98
CA ARG A 447 -8.79 -26.50 -16.81
C ARG A 447 -10.14 -27.20 -16.80
N GLU A 448 -10.77 -27.29 -15.64
CA GLU A 448 -12.10 -27.90 -15.50
C GLU A 448 -13.15 -27.21 -16.39
N ARG A 449 -13.03 -25.89 -16.54
CA ARG A 449 -13.98 -25.07 -17.32
C ARG A 449 -13.68 -24.99 -18.82
N LEU A 450 -12.52 -25.43 -19.28
CA LEU A 450 -12.22 -25.53 -20.69
C LEU A 450 -13.03 -26.65 -21.39
N GLY A 451 -13.61 -27.56 -20.59
CA GLY A 451 -14.32 -28.74 -21.12
C GLY A 451 -13.38 -29.80 -21.71
N PRO A 452 -13.96 -30.83 -22.32
CA PRO A 452 -13.22 -32.00 -22.79
C PRO A 452 -12.52 -31.82 -24.15
N ASP A 453 -12.60 -30.63 -24.80
CA ASP A 453 -11.99 -30.41 -26.12
C ASP A 453 -10.46 -30.31 -26.03
N ARG A 454 -9.81 -31.44 -26.21
CA ARG A 454 -8.35 -31.55 -26.25
C ARG A 454 -7.69 -30.76 -27.39
N ARG A 455 -8.44 -30.37 -28.43
CA ARG A 455 -7.89 -29.57 -29.53
C ARG A 455 -7.51 -28.16 -29.06
N LEU A 456 -8.24 -27.63 -28.08
CA LEU A 456 -7.94 -26.36 -27.45
C LEU A 456 -6.56 -26.33 -26.78
N VAL A 457 -6.18 -27.42 -26.12
CA VAL A 457 -4.95 -27.50 -25.32
C VAL A 457 -3.80 -28.20 -26.04
N SER A 458 -4.00 -28.65 -27.28
CA SER A 458 -2.98 -29.41 -28.04
C SER A 458 -1.65 -28.67 -28.20
N ASP A 459 -1.67 -27.36 -28.27
CA ASP A 459 -0.46 -26.52 -28.37
C ASP A 459 0.24 -26.44 -27.04
N LEU A 460 -0.51 -26.44 -25.91
CA LEU A 460 0.03 -26.49 -24.54
C LEU A 460 0.66 -27.85 -24.26
N ASP A 461 -0.01 -28.94 -24.63
CA ASP A 461 0.51 -30.30 -24.45
C ASP A 461 1.84 -30.45 -25.19
N ARG A 462 1.90 -29.99 -26.46
CA ARG A 462 3.15 -30.01 -27.24
C ARG A 462 4.26 -29.15 -26.62
N ALA A 463 3.94 -27.97 -26.03
CA ALA A 463 4.91 -27.14 -25.38
C ALA A 463 5.41 -27.77 -24.08
N LEU A 464 4.55 -28.48 -23.36
CA LEU A 464 4.89 -29.24 -22.15
C LEU A 464 5.80 -30.43 -22.50
N ASP A 465 5.42 -31.25 -23.52
CA ASP A 465 6.20 -32.42 -23.96
C ASP A 465 7.61 -32.05 -24.45
N ARG A 466 7.75 -30.87 -25.06
CA ARG A 466 9.05 -30.29 -25.47
C ARG A 466 9.85 -29.66 -24.34
N GLY A 467 9.33 -29.64 -23.14
CA GLY A 467 9.98 -28.99 -22.00
C GLY A 467 10.05 -27.45 -22.09
N LEU A 468 9.30 -26.84 -23.01
CA LEU A 468 9.23 -25.37 -23.17
C LEU A 468 8.40 -24.71 -22.06
N LEU A 469 7.51 -25.44 -21.44
CA LEU A 469 6.68 -25.01 -20.32
C LEU A 469 6.71 -26.02 -19.18
N SER A 470 6.67 -25.51 -17.94
CA SER A 470 6.31 -26.29 -16.77
C SER A 470 4.78 -26.34 -16.60
N LEU A 471 4.26 -27.23 -15.73
CA LEU A 471 2.83 -27.26 -15.39
C LEU A 471 2.34 -25.89 -14.87
N ARG A 472 3.16 -25.19 -14.08
CA ARG A 472 2.87 -23.81 -13.65
C ARG A 472 2.81 -22.85 -14.83
N GLY A 473 3.67 -23.05 -15.84
CA GLY A 473 3.66 -22.27 -17.07
C GLY A 473 2.35 -22.46 -17.84
N VAL A 474 1.85 -23.69 -17.95
CA VAL A 474 0.54 -24.00 -18.55
C VAL A 474 -0.60 -23.26 -17.85
N ASP A 475 -0.63 -23.30 -16.50
CA ASP A 475 -1.67 -22.61 -15.73
C ASP A 475 -1.69 -21.09 -16.00
N ARG A 476 -0.51 -20.49 -16.20
CA ARG A 476 -0.41 -19.06 -16.52
C ARG A 476 -0.87 -18.74 -17.92
N VAL A 477 -0.49 -19.56 -18.90
CA VAL A 477 -0.98 -19.40 -20.27
C VAL A 477 -2.51 -19.45 -20.28
N LEU A 478 -3.11 -20.39 -19.54
CA LEU A 478 -4.56 -20.48 -19.43
C LEU A 478 -5.20 -19.22 -18.80
N ARG A 479 -4.60 -18.65 -17.75
CA ARG A 479 -5.10 -17.41 -17.16
C ARG A 479 -5.09 -16.25 -18.15
N VAL A 480 -4.02 -16.12 -18.92
CA VAL A 480 -3.88 -15.11 -19.98
C VAL A 480 -4.89 -15.37 -21.11
N ALA A 481 -5.05 -16.62 -21.55
CA ALA A 481 -6.01 -16.98 -22.59
C ALA A 481 -7.47 -16.65 -22.19
N TRP A 482 -7.84 -16.90 -20.92
CA TRP A 482 -9.14 -16.47 -20.39
C TRP A 482 -9.29 -14.95 -20.41
N THR A 483 -8.25 -14.20 -20.10
CA THR A 483 -8.27 -12.72 -20.16
C THR A 483 -8.44 -12.22 -21.60
N LEU A 484 -7.79 -12.83 -22.57
CA LEU A 484 -7.96 -12.53 -23.99
C LEU A 484 -9.40 -12.82 -24.47
N ALA A 485 -9.99 -13.90 -23.99
CA ALA A 485 -11.39 -14.23 -24.29
C ALA A 485 -12.35 -13.19 -23.67
N ASP A 486 -12.10 -12.75 -22.44
CA ASP A 486 -12.90 -11.73 -21.75
C ASP A 486 -12.83 -10.37 -22.46
N LEU A 487 -11.63 -9.94 -22.89
CA LEU A 487 -11.44 -8.72 -23.69
C LEU A 487 -12.16 -8.77 -25.02
N ALA A 488 -12.29 -9.97 -25.60
CA ALA A 488 -13.04 -10.19 -26.83
C ALA A 488 -14.55 -10.47 -26.61
N GLY A 489 -15.06 -10.30 -25.38
CA GLY A 489 -16.47 -10.52 -25.04
C GLY A 489 -16.95 -11.96 -25.16
N ARG A 490 -16.06 -12.95 -25.00
CA ARG A 490 -16.38 -14.37 -25.17
C ARG A 490 -16.45 -15.11 -23.83
N GLN A 491 -17.28 -16.15 -23.78
CA GLN A 491 -17.48 -16.94 -22.55
C GLN A 491 -16.32 -17.87 -22.21
N GLY A 492 -15.36 -18.08 -23.12
CA GLY A 492 -14.20 -18.92 -22.90
C GLY A 492 -13.15 -18.77 -24.00
N PRO A 493 -11.91 -19.22 -23.72
CA PRO A 493 -10.79 -19.08 -24.65
C PRO A 493 -10.95 -19.99 -25.88
N ARG A 494 -10.44 -19.52 -27.01
CA ARG A 494 -10.26 -20.27 -28.26
C ARG A 494 -8.80 -20.65 -28.41
N ARG A 495 -8.52 -21.50 -29.42
CA ARG A 495 -7.15 -21.93 -29.73
C ARG A 495 -6.21 -20.75 -30.02
N ASP A 496 -6.73 -19.72 -30.71
CA ASP A 496 -5.96 -18.52 -31.04
C ASP A 496 -5.56 -17.73 -29.78
N ASP A 497 -6.45 -17.69 -28.75
CA ASP A 497 -6.14 -17.05 -27.47
C ASP A 497 -5.01 -17.79 -26.74
N ILE A 498 -5.03 -19.13 -26.81
CA ILE A 498 -3.96 -19.96 -26.24
C ILE A 498 -2.65 -19.72 -27.00
N GLY A 499 -2.70 -19.64 -28.33
CA GLY A 499 -1.54 -19.33 -29.17
C GLY A 499 -0.95 -17.95 -28.84
N GLN A 500 -1.80 -16.94 -28.70
CA GLN A 500 -1.38 -15.59 -28.34
C GLN A 500 -0.83 -15.51 -26.90
N ALA A 501 -1.46 -16.19 -25.95
CA ALA A 501 -0.99 -16.29 -24.57
C ALA A 501 0.37 -17.00 -24.47
N LEU A 502 0.61 -18.03 -25.28
CA LEU A 502 1.92 -18.69 -25.42
C LEU A 502 2.98 -17.70 -25.92
N LEU A 503 2.67 -16.93 -26.95
CA LEU A 503 3.59 -15.90 -27.48
C LEU A 503 3.95 -14.87 -26.44
N LEU A 504 2.97 -14.39 -25.67
CA LEU A 504 3.19 -13.41 -24.59
C LEU A 504 3.99 -13.96 -23.39
N ARG A 505 4.19 -15.29 -23.33
CA ARG A 505 5.01 -15.89 -22.27
C ARG A 505 6.39 -16.35 -22.73
N THR A 506 6.53 -16.82 -23.97
CA THR A 506 7.75 -17.54 -24.42
C THR A 506 8.76 -16.62 -25.09
N ARG A 507 8.41 -15.41 -25.49
CA ARG A 507 9.30 -14.49 -26.23
C ARG A 507 10.56 -14.12 -25.45
N GLY A 508 10.49 -13.95 -24.12
CA GLY A 508 11.66 -13.67 -23.28
C GLY A 508 12.57 -14.86 -23.01
N GLN A 509 12.19 -16.09 -23.36
CA GLN A 509 13.00 -17.29 -23.08
C GLN A 509 14.19 -17.47 -24.04
N GLY A 510 14.23 -16.76 -25.18
CA GLY A 510 15.40 -16.74 -26.07
C GLY A 510 16.61 -15.99 -25.51
N LEU A 511 16.51 -15.40 -24.31
CA LEU A 511 17.54 -14.66 -23.62
C LEU A 511 18.21 -15.44 -22.46
N ALA A 512 17.75 -16.66 -22.16
CA ALA A 512 18.31 -17.52 -21.12
C ALA A 512 19.45 -18.44 -21.62
#